data_4e5b4810f098368b5c235b832dac3ba0
#
_entry.id   4e5b4810f098368b5c235b832dac3ba0
#
_cell.length_a   1.000
_cell.length_b   1.000
_cell.length_c   1.000
_cell.angle_alpha   90.00
_cell.angle_beta   90.00
_cell.angle_gamma   90.00
#
_symmetry.space_group_name_H-M   'P 1'
#
loop_
_entity.id
_entity.type
_entity.pdbx_description
1 polymer ?
#
loop_
_entity_poly.entity_id
_entity_poly.type
_entity_poly.pdbx_seq_one_letter_code
_entity_poly.pdbx_strand_id
1 'polypeptide(L)'
;ARPVQLAVDAANGMAAHTLPAILERVGDARAECLFMELDGTFPNHEANPLKEENLVPVQQLVRAQGAELGVSFDGDADRCCFVDETGTTVPADLMTALLAREFLASQAGAAVVYDLRSSWVVKEEIERAGGRAIRDRVGHSFIKATMRANQAVFGGELSGHFYFRDN
;
A
#
# COMPACT_ATOMS: atom_id res chain seq x y z
N ALA A 1 11.45 5.56 20.71
CA ALA A 1 11.81 4.79 19.51
C ALA A 1 12.48 5.76 18.53
N ARG A 2 13.37 5.31 17.64
CA ARG A 2 13.88 6.13 16.55
C ARG A 2 12.83 6.24 15.45
N PRO A 3 12.80 7.35 14.68
CA PRO A 3 11.93 7.47 13.53
C PRO A 3 12.23 6.38 12.48
N VAL A 4 11.19 5.87 11.84
CA VAL A 4 11.30 4.94 10.69
C VAL A 4 11.83 5.71 9.48
N GLN A 5 12.81 5.14 8.77
CA GLN A 5 13.38 5.74 7.56
C GLN A 5 12.64 5.21 6.33
N LEU A 6 12.05 6.12 5.57
CA LEU A 6 11.28 5.81 4.37
C LEU A 6 11.98 6.35 3.12
N ALA A 7 11.87 5.61 2.02
CA ALA A 7 12.15 6.09 0.68
C ALA A 7 10.81 6.20 -0.07
N VAL A 8 10.48 7.35 -0.63
CA VAL A 8 9.17 7.55 -1.26
C VAL A 8 9.34 8.06 -2.68
N ASP A 9 8.56 7.49 -3.59
CA ASP A 9 8.44 7.92 -4.97
C ASP A 9 7.02 8.41 -5.23
N ALA A 10 6.86 9.72 -5.43
CA ALA A 10 5.58 10.36 -5.71
C ALA A 10 5.23 10.38 -7.21
N ALA A 11 6.13 9.89 -8.08
CA ALA A 11 5.97 9.79 -9.53
C ALA A 11 5.46 11.09 -10.20
N ASN A 12 5.81 12.28 -9.68
CA ASN A 12 5.26 13.58 -10.10
C ASN A 12 3.71 13.68 -9.98
N GLY A 13 3.08 12.75 -9.26
CA GLY A 13 1.63 12.64 -9.10
C GLY A 13 1.10 13.29 -7.82
N MET A 14 -0.16 13.00 -7.51
CA MET A 14 -0.88 13.61 -6.37
C MET A 14 -0.30 13.27 -5.00
N ALA A 15 0.48 12.19 -4.87
CA ALA A 15 1.21 11.90 -3.64
C ALA A 15 2.13 13.05 -3.24
N ALA A 16 2.74 13.76 -4.20
CA ALA A 16 3.57 14.93 -3.94
C ALA A 16 2.83 16.05 -3.20
N HIS A 17 1.53 16.19 -3.41
CA HIS A 17 0.67 17.16 -2.73
C HIS A 17 0.21 16.69 -1.34
N THR A 18 -0.13 15.42 -1.20
CA THR A 18 -0.77 14.90 0.02
C THR A 18 0.23 14.42 1.07
N LEU A 19 1.33 13.83 0.63
CA LEU A 19 2.32 13.17 1.50
C LEU A 19 2.94 14.09 2.58
N PRO A 20 3.31 15.38 2.32
CA PRO A 20 3.90 16.23 3.34
C PRO A 20 3.02 16.35 4.59
N ALA A 21 1.72 16.60 4.41
CA ALA A 21 0.78 16.70 5.53
C ALA A 21 0.57 15.36 6.27
N ILE A 22 0.70 14.24 5.58
CA ILE A 22 0.63 12.91 6.18
C ILE A 22 1.87 12.67 7.06
N LEU A 23 3.06 12.94 6.53
CA LEU A 23 4.32 12.75 7.27
C LEU A 23 4.38 13.62 8.53
N GLU A 24 3.91 14.85 8.47
CA GLU A 24 3.81 15.73 9.66
C GLU A 24 2.92 15.12 10.75
N ARG A 25 1.81 14.46 10.38
CA ARG A 25 0.89 13.83 11.33
C ARG A 25 1.42 12.52 11.91
N VAL A 26 2.13 11.74 11.10
CA VAL A 26 2.72 10.47 11.56
C VAL A 26 3.84 10.69 12.57
N GLY A 27 4.64 11.75 12.41
CA GLY A 27 5.64 12.21 13.37
C GLY A 27 6.86 11.30 13.57
N ASP A 28 6.66 10.00 13.63
CA ASP A 28 7.69 8.98 13.86
C ASP A 28 8.27 8.41 12.55
N ALA A 29 8.15 9.12 11.44
CA ALA A 29 8.72 8.75 10.15
C ALA A 29 9.56 9.88 9.56
N ARG A 30 10.65 9.53 8.89
CA ARG A 30 11.45 10.43 8.06
C ARG A 30 11.47 9.86 6.65
N ALA A 31 11.16 10.68 5.67
CA ALA A 31 11.09 10.25 4.28
C ALA A 31 12.10 11.02 3.43
N GLU A 32 12.89 10.31 2.66
CA GLU A 32 13.58 10.84 1.48
C GLU A 32 12.67 10.62 0.28
N CYS A 33 12.34 11.69 -0.46
CA CYS A 33 11.29 11.64 -1.47
C CYS A 33 11.83 11.98 -2.85
N LEU A 34 11.38 11.21 -3.85
CA LEU A 34 11.64 11.42 -5.28
C LEU A 34 10.41 12.04 -5.96
N PHE A 35 10.67 12.84 -6.99
CA PHE A 35 9.68 13.32 -7.96
C PHE A 35 8.48 14.03 -7.33
N MET A 36 8.77 14.92 -6.37
CA MET A 36 7.78 15.69 -5.59
C MET A 36 7.25 16.92 -6.31
N GLU A 37 7.68 17.21 -7.52
CA GLU A 37 7.11 18.27 -8.36
C GLU A 37 5.88 17.73 -9.10
N LEU A 38 4.73 18.40 -8.96
CA LEU A 38 3.51 18.02 -9.68
C LEU A 38 3.66 18.29 -11.17
N ASP A 39 3.65 17.24 -11.96
CA ASP A 39 3.70 17.33 -13.43
C ASP A 39 2.92 16.18 -14.07
N GLY A 40 1.74 16.48 -14.60
CA GLY A 40 0.87 15.49 -15.27
C GLY A 40 1.44 14.90 -16.57
N THR A 41 2.65 15.29 -16.98
CA THR A 41 3.37 14.63 -18.08
C THR A 41 4.24 13.47 -17.61
N PHE A 42 4.44 13.33 -16.26
CA PHE A 42 5.22 12.28 -15.63
C PHE A 42 6.65 12.13 -16.22
N PRO A 43 7.47 13.20 -16.19
CA PRO A 43 8.70 13.27 -16.97
C PRO A 43 9.81 12.30 -16.53
N ASN A 44 9.73 11.74 -15.32
CA ASN A 44 10.77 10.86 -14.79
C ASN A 44 10.49 9.38 -15.11
N HIS A 45 9.28 8.94 -14.95
CA HIS A 45 8.78 7.62 -15.36
C HIS A 45 7.25 7.63 -15.37
N GLU A 46 6.64 6.64 -16.02
CA GLU A 46 5.18 6.47 -15.98
C GLU A 46 4.70 6.28 -14.53
N ALA A 47 3.66 7.01 -14.13
CA ALA A 47 3.10 6.94 -12.78
C ALA A 47 2.25 5.66 -12.58
N ASN A 48 2.89 4.51 -12.74
CA ASN A 48 2.28 3.19 -12.62
C ASN A 48 3.21 2.23 -11.87
N PRO A 49 3.06 2.09 -10.54
CA PRO A 49 3.94 1.27 -9.71
C PRO A 49 3.75 -0.24 -9.89
N LEU A 50 2.80 -0.67 -10.73
CA LEU A 50 2.65 -2.09 -11.08
C LEU A 50 3.68 -2.58 -12.11
N LYS A 51 4.39 -1.66 -12.74
CA LYS A 51 5.51 -1.98 -13.66
C LYS A 51 6.81 -1.93 -12.90
N GLU A 52 7.56 -3.03 -12.89
CA GLU A 52 8.80 -3.16 -12.13
C GLU A 52 9.84 -2.09 -12.51
N GLU A 53 9.90 -1.71 -13.80
CA GLU A 53 10.79 -0.66 -14.25
C GLU A 53 10.54 0.71 -13.58
N ASN A 54 9.31 0.99 -13.17
CA ASN A 54 8.93 2.23 -12.50
C ASN A 54 9.27 2.22 -10.99
N LEU A 55 9.57 1.05 -10.42
CA LEU A 55 10.02 0.92 -9.04
C LEU A 55 11.54 1.05 -8.87
N VAL A 56 12.31 0.98 -9.97
CA VAL A 56 13.77 1.04 -9.92
C VAL A 56 14.29 2.28 -9.16
N PRO A 57 13.75 3.50 -9.34
CA PRO A 57 14.21 4.67 -8.60
C PRO A 57 14.05 4.52 -7.08
N VAL A 58 12.89 4.08 -6.60
CA VAL A 58 12.65 3.90 -5.16
C VAL A 58 13.46 2.74 -4.58
N GLN A 59 13.65 1.64 -5.33
CA GLN A 59 14.51 0.51 -4.94
C GLN A 59 15.97 0.96 -4.75
N GLN A 60 16.46 1.80 -5.66
CA GLN A 60 17.81 2.37 -5.55
C GLN A 60 17.93 3.31 -4.36
N LEU A 61 16.91 4.15 -4.12
CA LEU A 61 16.88 5.07 -2.99
C LEU A 61 16.88 4.30 -1.65
N VAL A 62 16.06 3.24 -1.54
CA VAL A 62 16.05 2.36 -0.35
C VAL A 62 17.46 1.88 -0.03
N ARG A 63 18.15 1.31 -1.02
CA ARG A 63 19.52 0.79 -0.83
C ARG A 63 20.55 1.87 -0.52
N ALA A 64 20.45 3.03 -1.19
CA ALA A 64 21.39 4.12 -1.02
C ALA A 64 21.30 4.79 0.34
N GLN A 65 20.08 4.93 0.88
CA GLN A 65 19.82 5.61 2.15
C GLN A 65 19.71 4.65 3.35
N GLY A 66 19.69 3.32 3.10
CA GLY A 66 19.41 2.33 4.15
C GLY A 66 18.01 2.51 4.73
N ALA A 67 17.04 2.86 3.88
CA ALA A 67 15.66 3.02 4.30
C ALA A 67 15.06 1.66 4.70
N GLU A 68 14.15 1.67 5.68
CA GLU A 68 13.51 0.46 6.19
C GLU A 68 12.33 0.03 5.32
N LEU A 69 11.78 0.96 4.54
CA LEU A 69 10.67 0.73 3.63
C LEU A 69 10.71 1.73 2.48
N GLY A 70 10.49 1.24 1.27
CA GLY A 70 10.19 2.05 0.10
C GLY A 70 8.70 2.04 -0.22
N VAL A 71 8.19 3.16 -0.71
CA VAL A 71 6.79 3.30 -1.15
C VAL A 71 6.77 4.06 -2.47
N SER A 72 6.08 3.53 -3.47
CA SER A 72 5.83 4.21 -4.74
C SER A 72 4.33 4.34 -4.99
N PHE A 73 3.90 5.51 -5.43
CA PHE A 73 2.51 5.83 -5.72
C PHE A 73 2.24 5.93 -7.22
N ASP A 74 0.98 5.79 -7.60
CA ASP A 74 0.55 6.13 -8.95
C ASP A 74 0.12 7.60 -9.08
N GLY A 75 -0.38 7.97 -10.26
CA GLY A 75 -0.62 9.36 -10.62
C GLY A 75 -1.64 10.10 -9.75
N ASP A 76 -2.71 9.45 -9.32
CA ASP A 76 -3.75 10.01 -8.45
C ASP A 76 -3.63 9.56 -6.98
N ALA A 77 -2.58 8.76 -6.69
CA ALA A 77 -2.21 8.27 -5.37
C ALA A 77 -3.26 7.36 -4.71
N ASP A 78 -4.07 6.66 -5.50
CA ASP A 78 -5.01 5.67 -4.99
C ASP A 78 -4.40 4.26 -4.88
N ARG A 79 -3.23 4.05 -5.50
CA ARG A 79 -2.41 2.83 -5.40
C ARG A 79 -1.05 3.11 -4.80
N CYS A 80 -0.57 2.19 -3.97
CA CYS A 80 0.81 2.19 -3.51
C CYS A 80 1.43 0.80 -3.58
N CYS A 81 2.71 0.76 -3.99
CA CYS A 81 3.53 -0.44 -3.97
C CYS A 81 4.67 -0.26 -2.98
N PHE A 82 5.09 -1.36 -2.38
CA PHE A 82 6.07 -1.37 -1.31
C PHE A 82 7.36 -2.07 -1.73
N VAL A 83 8.46 -1.59 -1.18
CA VAL A 83 9.81 -2.14 -1.36
C VAL A 83 10.40 -2.35 0.02
N ASP A 84 10.94 -3.53 0.29
CA ASP A 84 11.58 -3.84 1.57
C ASP A 84 12.96 -3.17 1.71
N GLU A 85 13.59 -3.33 2.87
CA GLU A 85 14.90 -2.75 3.20
C GLU A 85 16.05 -3.27 2.31
N THR A 86 15.84 -4.36 1.58
CA THR A 86 16.82 -4.89 0.60
C THR A 86 16.66 -4.28 -0.79
N GLY A 87 15.60 -3.52 -1.00
CA GLY A 87 15.20 -2.99 -2.30
C GLY A 87 14.44 -4.01 -3.16
N THR A 88 13.80 -5.00 -2.52
CA THR A 88 12.95 -5.99 -3.20
C THR A 88 11.49 -5.57 -3.11
N THR A 89 10.76 -5.67 -4.23
CA THR A 89 9.32 -5.36 -4.27
C THR A 89 8.53 -6.32 -3.40
N VAL A 90 7.67 -5.78 -2.54
CA VAL A 90 6.73 -6.55 -1.72
C VAL A 90 5.40 -6.69 -2.49
N PRO A 91 4.96 -7.90 -2.83
CA PRO A 91 3.68 -8.12 -3.48
C PRO A 91 2.51 -7.53 -2.68
N ALA A 92 1.56 -6.87 -3.35
CA ALA A 92 0.44 -6.19 -2.69
C ALA A 92 -0.49 -7.14 -1.91
N ASP A 93 -0.57 -8.39 -2.29
CA ASP A 93 -1.33 -9.40 -1.56
C ASP A 93 -0.63 -9.81 -0.25
N LEU A 94 0.71 -9.88 -0.21
CA LEU A 94 1.44 -10.06 1.05
C LEU A 94 1.26 -8.86 1.98
N MET A 95 1.26 -7.64 1.44
CA MET A 95 0.94 -6.45 2.22
C MET A 95 -0.50 -6.48 2.72
N THR A 96 -1.46 -6.92 1.89
CA THR A 96 -2.85 -7.14 2.30
C THR A 96 -2.94 -8.12 3.48
N ALA A 97 -2.20 -9.24 3.42
CA ALA A 97 -2.17 -10.23 4.50
C ALA A 97 -1.57 -9.65 5.80
N LEU A 98 -0.50 -8.88 5.70
CA LEU A 98 0.15 -8.22 6.83
C LEU A 98 -0.79 -7.21 7.50
N LEU A 99 -1.38 -6.30 6.72
CA LEU A 99 -2.31 -5.29 7.23
C LEU A 99 -3.57 -5.93 7.83
N ALA A 100 -4.10 -6.99 7.21
CA ALA A 100 -5.24 -7.72 7.75
C ALA A 100 -4.96 -8.25 9.17
N ARG A 101 -3.77 -8.78 9.43
CA ARG A 101 -3.38 -9.24 10.77
C ARG A 101 -3.40 -8.12 11.80
N GLU A 102 -2.89 -6.94 11.44
CA GLU A 102 -2.88 -5.76 12.33
C GLU A 102 -4.32 -5.32 12.68
N PHE A 103 -5.21 -5.23 11.70
CA PHE A 103 -6.62 -4.89 11.96
C PHE A 103 -7.32 -5.95 12.82
N LEU A 104 -7.07 -7.22 12.55
CA LEU A 104 -7.69 -8.32 13.27
C LEU A 104 -7.15 -8.48 14.69
N ALA A 105 -5.93 -8.03 15.00
CA ALA A 105 -5.40 -8.02 16.35
C ALA A 105 -6.25 -7.19 17.32
N SER A 106 -6.88 -6.11 16.82
CA SER A 106 -7.79 -5.26 17.59
C SER A 106 -9.27 -5.56 17.37
N GLN A 107 -9.63 -6.29 16.32
CA GLN A 107 -11.01 -6.54 15.90
C GLN A 107 -11.20 -8.02 15.52
N ALA A 108 -11.05 -8.91 16.50
CA ALA A 108 -11.19 -10.36 16.31
C ALA A 108 -12.55 -10.72 15.69
N GLY A 109 -12.56 -11.63 14.73
CA GLY A 109 -13.77 -12.06 14.02
C GLY A 109 -14.24 -11.12 12.91
N ALA A 110 -13.60 -9.96 12.73
CA ALA A 110 -13.97 -9.02 11.70
C ALA A 110 -13.76 -9.60 10.28
N ALA A 111 -14.51 -9.04 9.31
CA ALA A 111 -14.33 -9.38 7.91
C ALA A 111 -13.20 -8.57 7.28
N VAL A 112 -12.46 -9.22 6.38
CA VAL A 112 -11.50 -8.61 5.47
C VAL A 112 -11.83 -9.06 4.05
N VAL A 113 -11.89 -8.08 3.11
CA VAL A 113 -12.19 -8.35 1.70
C VAL A 113 -10.90 -8.33 0.89
N TYR A 114 -10.75 -9.25 -0.06
CA TYR A 114 -9.59 -9.28 -0.96
C TYR A 114 -9.99 -9.71 -2.37
N ASP A 115 -9.22 -9.33 -3.37
CA ASP A 115 -9.55 -9.64 -4.76
C ASP A 115 -9.22 -11.10 -5.15
N LEU A 116 -9.89 -11.59 -6.17
CA LEU A 116 -9.78 -12.98 -6.63
C LEU A 116 -8.41 -13.36 -7.22
N ARG A 117 -7.55 -12.37 -7.54
CA ARG A 117 -6.19 -12.58 -8.07
C ARG A 117 -5.16 -12.80 -6.97
N SER A 118 -5.48 -12.39 -5.75
CA SER A 118 -4.58 -12.54 -4.59
C SER A 118 -4.29 -14.01 -4.31
N SER A 119 -3.10 -14.29 -3.83
CA SER A 119 -2.66 -15.64 -3.46
C SER A 119 -3.46 -16.19 -2.27
N TRP A 120 -3.40 -17.51 -2.09
CA TRP A 120 -4.04 -18.19 -0.95
C TRP A 120 -3.54 -17.73 0.41
N VAL A 121 -2.31 -17.18 0.47
CA VAL A 121 -1.72 -16.63 1.69
C VAL A 121 -2.63 -15.59 2.34
N VAL A 122 -3.32 -14.74 1.54
CA VAL A 122 -4.22 -13.72 2.08
C VAL A 122 -5.35 -14.37 2.90
N LYS A 123 -6.00 -15.37 2.33
CA LYS A 123 -7.06 -16.10 3.02
C LYS A 123 -6.55 -16.78 4.28
N GLU A 124 -5.44 -17.50 4.16
CA GLU A 124 -4.86 -18.28 5.26
C GLU A 124 -4.44 -17.36 6.44
N GLU A 125 -3.83 -16.21 6.15
CA GLU A 125 -3.43 -15.27 7.20
C GLU A 125 -4.63 -14.58 7.86
N ILE A 126 -5.67 -14.22 7.11
CA ILE A 126 -6.91 -13.69 7.68
C ILE A 126 -7.56 -14.72 8.63
N GLU A 127 -7.70 -15.99 8.19
CA GLU A 127 -8.30 -17.05 8.98
C GLU A 127 -7.44 -17.40 10.20
N ARG A 128 -6.11 -17.44 10.07
CA ARG A 128 -5.16 -17.65 11.15
C ARG A 128 -5.23 -16.55 12.21
N ALA A 129 -5.46 -15.31 11.80
CA ALA A 129 -5.66 -14.18 12.69
C ALA A 129 -7.08 -14.13 13.30
N GLY A 130 -7.91 -15.15 13.05
CA GLY A 130 -9.27 -15.25 13.58
C GLY A 130 -10.29 -14.35 12.87
N GLY A 131 -9.98 -13.88 11.66
CA GLY A 131 -10.87 -13.07 10.84
C GLY A 131 -11.71 -13.89 9.86
N ARG A 132 -12.64 -13.22 9.20
CA ARG A 132 -13.48 -13.79 8.15
C ARG A 132 -13.01 -13.29 6.79
N ALA A 133 -12.40 -14.17 6.00
CA ALA A 133 -11.89 -13.88 4.67
C ALA A 133 -13.03 -13.87 3.63
N ILE A 134 -13.17 -12.76 2.90
CA ILE A 134 -14.17 -12.61 1.84
C ILE A 134 -13.47 -12.29 0.54
N ARG A 135 -13.54 -13.22 -0.41
CA ARG A 135 -12.99 -13.03 -1.75
C ARG A 135 -14.02 -12.45 -2.68
N ASP A 136 -13.65 -11.40 -3.43
CA ASP A 136 -14.52 -10.75 -4.39
C ASP A 136 -13.81 -10.53 -5.73
N ARG A 137 -14.56 -10.12 -6.74
CA ARG A 137 -14.03 -9.74 -8.05
C ARG A 137 -13.23 -8.44 -7.96
N VAL A 138 -12.33 -8.27 -8.92
CA VAL A 138 -11.49 -7.09 -9.06
C VAL A 138 -12.32 -5.83 -9.30
N GLY A 139 -11.94 -4.75 -8.65
CA GLY A 139 -12.48 -3.41 -8.88
C GLY A 139 -12.98 -2.74 -7.60
N HIS A 140 -12.52 -1.52 -7.40
CA HIS A 140 -12.74 -0.73 -6.19
C HIS A 140 -14.23 -0.63 -5.78
N SER A 141 -15.14 -0.47 -6.76
CA SER A 141 -16.58 -0.35 -6.49
C SER A 141 -17.16 -1.65 -5.90
N PHE A 142 -16.71 -2.81 -6.36
CA PHE A 142 -17.15 -4.12 -5.85
C PHE A 142 -16.58 -4.37 -4.46
N ILE A 143 -15.27 -4.20 -4.29
CA ILE A 143 -14.62 -4.35 -2.99
C ILE A 143 -15.30 -3.45 -1.94
N LYS A 144 -15.48 -2.16 -2.24
CA LYS A 144 -16.15 -1.21 -1.34
C LYS A 144 -17.61 -1.60 -1.03
N ALA A 145 -18.36 -2.10 -2.02
CA ALA A 145 -19.74 -2.57 -1.80
C ALA A 145 -19.75 -3.80 -0.88
N THR A 146 -18.89 -4.78 -1.10
CA THR A 146 -18.77 -5.98 -0.29
C THR A 146 -18.28 -5.66 1.12
N MET A 147 -17.33 -4.72 1.26
CA MET A 147 -16.90 -4.24 2.58
C MET A 147 -18.07 -3.65 3.38
N ARG A 148 -18.87 -2.77 2.76
CA ARG A 148 -20.06 -2.19 3.42
C ARG A 148 -21.08 -3.26 3.81
N ALA A 149 -21.41 -4.17 2.89
CA ALA A 149 -22.40 -5.24 3.13
C ALA A 149 -22.00 -6.19 4.27
N ASN A 150 -20.70 -6.36 4.48
CA ASN A 150 -20.15 -7.29 5.48
C ASN A 150 -19.54 -6.60 6.70
N GLN A 151 -19.61 -5.28 6.79
CA GLN A 151 -18.99 -4.47 7.84
C GLN A 151 -17.48 -4.79 7.96
N ALA A 152 -16.82 -5.02 6.81
CA ALA A 152 -15.41 -5.37 6.78
C ALA A 152 -14.55 -4.19 7.25
N VAL A 153 -13.52 -4.49 8.02
CA VAL A 153 -12.62 -3.49 8.61
C VAL A 153 -11.56 -3.01 7.63
N PHE A 154 -11.21 -3.89 6.70
CA PHE A 154 -10.14 -3.65 5.74
C PHE A 154 -10.42 -4.40 4.43
N GLY A 155 -9.86 -3.91 3.34
CA GLY A 155 -9.84 -4.60 2.05
C GLY A 155 -8.56 -4.29 1.28
N GLY A 156 -8.12 -5.24 0.44
CA GLY A 156 -6.94 -5.08 -0.39
C GLY A 156 -7.08 -5.73 -1.77
N GLU A 157 -6.43 -5.13 -2.76
CA GLU A 157 -6.34 -5.67 -4.11
C GLU A 157 -4.87 -5.89 -4.51
N LEU A 158 -4.64 -6.88 -5.37
CA LEU A 158 -3.32 -7.15 -5.95
C LEU A 158 -2.77 -5.95 -6.76
N SER A 159 -3.64 -5.03 -7.15
CA SER A 159 -3.29 -3.78 -7.82
C SER A 159 -2.71 -2.68 -6.92
N GLY A 160 -2.56 -2.92 -5.62
CA GLY A 160 -2.03 -1.94 -4.67
C GLY A 160 -3.06 -0.95 -4.12
N HIS A 161 -4.37 -1.19 -4.33
CA HIS A 161 -5.41 -0.46 -3.62
C HIS A 161 -5.66 -1.07 -2.25
N PHE A 162 -5.72 -0.23 -1.24
CA PHE A 162 -6.04 -0.61 0.15
C PHE A 162 -7.23 0.22 0.64
N TYR A 163 -8.19 -0.43 1.26
CA TYR A 163 -9.47 0.16 1.67
C TYR A 163 -9.65 0.00 3.17
N PHE A 164 -9.97 1.10 3.83
CA PHE A 164 -10.17 1.15 5.26
C PHE A 164 -11.63 1.53 5.56
N ARG A 165 -12.26 0.85 6.52
CA ARG A 165 -13.68 1.09 6.83
C ARG A 165 -13.95 2.52 7.28
N ASP A 166 -13.01 3.11 8.00
CA ASP A 166 -13.18 4.40 8.66
C ASP A 166 -12.68 5.59 7.82
N ASN A 167 -12.51 5.36 6.51
CA ASN A 167 -12.16 6.35 5.49
C ASN A 167 -13.35 6.66 4.58
#